data_c0d3838afa82781e8d4ad9053fb72272
#
_entry.id   c0d3838afa82781e8d4ad9053fb72272
#
_cell.length_a   1.000
_cell.length_b   1.000
_cell.length_c   1.000
_cell.angle_alpha   90.00
_cell.angle_beta   90.00
_cell.angle_gamma   90.00
#
_symmetry.space_group_name_H-M   'P 1'
#
loop_
_entity.id
_entity.type
_entity.pdbx_description
1 polymer ?
#
loop_
_entity_poly.entity_id
_entity_poly.type
_entity_poly.pdbx_seq_one_letter_code
_entity_poly.pdbx_strand_id
1 'polypeptide(L)'
;MKGMKYHDYIWDLGGTLLDNYETSTAAFVETLAQFGIEEEHDKVYNALKVSTAFAIDQFAPTIEHFLEKYKENEARELEHPALFDGVPALLEEISDQGGRNFLVSHRNDQVLEILEKTGIADYFTEVVTASSGFKRKPNPESMIYLRDKYKISSGIVIGDRPIDIEAGQAAGLATHLFKNIVTLRQVLEI
;
A
#
# COMPACT_ATOMS: atom_id res chain seq x y z
N MET A 1 -26.77 1.77 17.72
CA MET A 1 -25.70 1.62 16.72
C MET A 1 -24.38 1.51 17.46
N LYS A 2 -23.59 0.47 17.20
CA LYS A 2 -22.21 0.42 17.68
C LYS A 2 -21.46 1.55 16.94
N GLY A 3 -20.88 2.50 17.66
CA GLY A 3 -20.00 3.51 17.07
C GLY A 3 -18.72 2.85 16.59
N MET A 4 -18.01 3.47 15.63
CA MET A 4 -16.71 3.02 15.15
C MET A 4 -15.72 2.90 16.33
N LYS A 5 -14.91 1.85 16.29
CA LYS A 5 -13.87 1.60 17.30
C LYS A 5 -12.75 2.68 17.26
N TYR A 6 -12.45 3.15 16.08
CA TYR A 6 -11.50 4.24 15.83
C TYR A 6 -12.18 5.34 15.02
N HIS A 7 -11.70 6.58 15.18
CA HIS A 7 -12.18 7.72 14.42
C HIS A 7 -11.21 8.12 13.30
N ASP A 8 -9.92 7.90 13.52
CA ASP A 8 -8.86 8.33 12.64
C ASP A 8 -8.01 7.14 12.17
N TYR A 9 -7.79 7.04 10.87
CA TYR A 9 -7.11 5.93 10.22
C TYR A 9 -5.92 6.45 9.44
N ILE A 10 -4.72 6.01 9.80
CA ILE A 10 -3.48 6.35 9.11
C ILE A 10 -3.02 5.15 8.30
N TRP A 11 -3.02 5.29 7.00
CA TRP A 11 -2.76 4.22 6.04
C TRP A 11 -1.35 4.31 5.46
N ASP A 12 -0.70 3.16 5.29
CA ASP A 12 0.35 2.97 4.30
C ASP A 12 -0.28 2.75 2.91
N LEU A 13 0.49 2.95 1.83
CA LEU A 13 -0.03 2.82 0.47
C LEU A 13 0.34 1.46 -0.14
N GLY A 14 1.61 1.25 -0.49
CA GLY A 14 2.07 0.03 -1.17
C GLY A 14 2.00 -1.20 -0.29
N GLY A 15 1.29 -2.24 -0.74
CA GLY A 15 1.06 -3.47 0.03
C GLY A 15 -0.08 -3.39 1.05
N THR A 16 -0.73 -2.23 1.22
CA THR A 16 -1.85 -1.99 2.14
C THR A 16 -3.11 -1.56 1.42
N LEU A 17 -3.08 -0.46 0.70
CA LEU A 17 -4.17 0.01 -0.16
C LEU A 17 -3.93 -0.38 -1.61
N LEU A 18 -2.69 -0.20 -2.07
CA LEU A 18 -2.24 -0.48 -3.43
C LEU A 18 -1.69 -1.90 -3.52
N ASP A 19 -2.26 -2.72 -4.39
CA ASP A 19 -1.75 -4.04 -4.73
C ASP A 19 -0.63 -3.91 -5.78
N ASN A 20 0.53 -3.47 -5.34
CA ASN A 20 1.70 -3.35 -6.21
C ASN A 20 2.28 -4.70 -6.64
N TYR A 21 1.95 -5.81 -5.98
CA TYR A 21 2.29 -7.15 -6.45
C TYR A 21 1.50 -7.53 -7.70
N GLU A 22 0.23 -7.10 -7.82
CA GLU A 22 -0.55 -7.32 -9.04
C GLU A 22 0.08 -6.60 -10.24
N THR A 23 0.44 -5.32 -10.08
CA THR A 23 1.14 -4.53 -11.09
C THR A 23 2.48 -5.18 -11.49
N SER A 24 3.27 -5.57 -10.51
CA SER A 24 4.55 -6.25 -10.73
C SER A 24 4.38 -7.60 -11.41
N THR A 25 3.32 -8.35 -11.06
CA THR A 25 3.02 -9.65 -11.68
C THR A 25 2.65 -9.50 -13.15
N ALA A 26 1.78 -8.55 -13.48
CA ALA A 26 1.41 -8.27 -14.87
C ALA A 26 2.65 -7.97 -15.73
N ALA A 27 3.53 -7.09 -15.23
CA ALA A 27 4.78 -6.76 -15.90
C ALA A 27 5.74 -7.95 -16.04
N PHE A 28 5.83 -8.78 -15.01
CA PHE A 28 6.72 -9.95 -15.01
C PHE A 28 6.24 -11.02 -16.01
N VAL A 29 4.94 -11.33 -15.99
CA VAL A 29 4.32 -12.27 -16.95
C VAL A 29 4.48 -11.77 -18.39
N GLU A 30 4.24 -10.49 -18.64
CA GLU A 30 4.48 -9.86 -19.95
C GLU A 30 5.94 -10.02 -20.37
N THR A 31 6.87 -9.78 -19.46
CA THR A 31 8.30 -9.93 -19.75
C THR A 31 8.65 -11.36 -20.10
N LEU A 32 8.15 -12.35 -19.35
CA LEU A 32 8.33 -13.77 -19.69
C LEU A 32 7.81 -14.07 -21.08
N ALA A 33 6.60 -13.60 -21.42
CA ALA A 33 6.01 -13.81 -22.74
C ALA A 33 6.84 -13.21 -23.88
N GLN A 34 7.49 -12.07 -23.67
CA GLN A 34 8.41 -11.46 -24.64
C GLN A 34 9.65 -12.34 -24.93
N PHE A 35 10.03 -13.20 -23.97
CA PHE A 35 11.08 -14.20 -24.14
C PHE A 35 10.54 -15.59 -24.50
N GLY A 36 9.25 -15.69 -24.86
CA GLY A 36 8.62 -16.93 -25.28
C GLY A 36 8.27 -17.92 -24.17
N ILE A 37 8.21 -17.43 -22.91
CA ILE A 37 7.85 -18.22 -21.73
C ILE A 37 6.43 -17.84 -21.31
N GLU A 38 5.55 -18.85 -21.24
CA GLU A 38 4.20 -18.68 -20.67
C GLU A 38 4.22 -19.25 -19.24
N GLU A 39 3.77 -18.44 -18.29
CA GLU A 39 3.67 -18.85 -16.89
C GLU A 39 2.36 -18.38 -16.28
N GLU A 40 1.88 -19.10 -15.27
CA GLU A 40 0.63 -18.81 -14.60
C GLU A 40 0.80 -17.58 -13.68
N HIS A 41 -0.16 -16.65 -13.77
CA HIS A 41 -0.21 -15.42 -12.97
C HIS A 41 0.03 -15.68 -11.48
N ASP A 42 -0.72 -16.61 -10.88
CA ASP A 42 -0.67 -16.85 -9.43
C ASP A 42 0.69 -17.41 -8.95
N LYS A 43 1.37 -18.17 -9.79
CA LYS A 43 2.73 -18.64 -9.47
C LYS A 43 3.72 -17.49 -9.43
N VAL A 44 3.64 -16.60 -10.43
CA VAL A 44 4.51 -15.41 -10.49
C VAL A 44 4.18 -14.44 -9.35
N TYR A 45 2.90 -14.19 -9.09
CA TYR A 45 2.44 -13.36 -7.98
C TYR A 45 3.02 -13.83 -6.64
N ASN A 46 2.91 -15.12 -6.33
CA ASN A 46 3.44 -15.68 -5.09
C ASN A 46 4.97 -15.63 -5.02
N ALA A 47 5.67 -15.83 -6.13
CA ALA A 47 7.12 -15.71 -6.17
C ALA A 47 7.60 -14.26 -5.93
N LEU A 48 6.93 -13.28 -6.54
CA LEU A 48 7.23 -11.86 -6.33
C LEU A 48 6.97 -11.39 -4.90
N LYS A 49 6.02 -12.00 -4.20
CA LYS A 49 5.81 -11.76 -2.76
C LYS A 49 7.00 -12.19 -1.90
N VAL A 50 7.78 -13.17 -2.36
CA VAL A 50 9.06 -13.54 -1.71
C VAL A 50 10.11 -12.48 -2.05
N SER A 51 10.46 -12.34 -3.32
CA SER A 51 11.30 -11.26 -3.84
C SER A 51 11.35 -11.30 -5.37
N THR A 52 11.73 -10.18 -5.99
CA THR A 52 12.02 -10.12 -7.43
C THR A 52 13.15 -11.07 -7.81
N ALA A 53 14.21 -11.14 -7.00
CA ALA A 53 15.34 -12.03 -7.25
C ALA A 53 14.91 -13.51 -7.24
N PHE A 54 14.06 -13.91 -6.28
CA PHE A 54 13.51 -15.25 -6.21
C PHE A 54 12.67 -15.58 -7.44
N ALA A 55 11.81 -14.67 -7.88
CA ALA A 55 10.99 -14.88 -9.08
C ALA A 55 11.86 -15.03 -10.34
N ILE A 56 12.91 -14.23 -10.51
CA ILE A 56 13.85 -14.36 -11.63
C ILE A 56 14.57 -15.70 -11.59
N ASP A 57 15.08 -16.10 -10.43
CA ASP A 57 15.76 -17.39 -10.26
C ASP A 57 14.86 -18.58 -10.61
N GLN A 58 13.58 -18.46 -10.29
CA GLN A 58 12.59 -19.52 -10.54
C GLN A 58 12.15 -19.59 -12.02
N PHE A 59 11.90 -18.46 -12.68
CA PHE A 59 11.24 -18.44 -13.99
C PHE A 59 12.14 -18.00 -15.16
N ALA A 60 13.21 -17.26 -14.89
CA ALA A 60 14.08 -16.69 -15.91
C ALA A 60 15.58 -16.73 -15.55
N PRO A 61 16.11 -17.83 -14.96
CA PRO A 61 17.45 -17.85 -14.37
C PRO A 61 18.59 -17.65 -15.37
N THR A 62 18.34 -17.89 -16.65
CA THR A 62 19.38 -17.84 -17.71
C THR A 62 19.13 -16.75 -18.75
N ILE A 63 18.11 -15.91 -18.54
CA ILE A 63 17.76 -14.86 -19.50
C ILE A 63 18.56 -13.60 -19.17
N GLU A 64 19.50 -13.27 -20.05
CA GLU A 64 20.26 -12.02 -19.95
C GLU A 64 19.31 -10.80 -20.09
N HIS A 65 19.58 -9.73 -19.32
CA HIS A 65 18.82 -8.48 -19.33
C HIS A 65 17.33 -8.62 -18.96
N PHE A 66 16.89 -9.76 -18.39
CA PHE A 66 15.51 -9.93 -17.97
C PHE A 66 15.07 -8.87 -16.96
N LEU A 67 15.90 -8.58 -15.94
CA LEU A 67 15.58 -7.58 -14.92
C LEU A 67 15.39 -6.19 -15.51
N GLU A 68 16.21 -5.79 -16.47
CA GLU A 68 16.09 -4.47 -17.14
C GLU A 68 14.75 -4.38 -17.88
N LYS A 69 14.42 -5.40 -18.67
CA LYS A 69 13.17 -5.44 -19.42
C LYS A 69 11.95 -5.50 -18.52
N TYR A 70 12.04 -6.29 -17.46
CA TYR A 70 10.99 -6.33 -16.43
C TYR A 70 10.77 -4.95 -15.79
N LYS A 71 11.83 -4.23 -15.44
CA LYS A 71 11.71 -2.89 -14.85
C LYS A 71 11.11 -1.86 -15.81
N GLU A 72 11.40 -1.95 -17.11
CA GLU A 72 10.74 -1.12 -18.14
C GLU A 72 9.24 -1.42 -18.20
N ASN A 73 8.84 -2.69 -18.23
CA ASN A 73 7.46 -3.11 -18.27
C ASN A 73 6.72 -2.74 -16.98
N GLU A 74 7.34 -2.94 -15.81
CA GLU A 74 6.80 -2.55 -14.51
C GLU A 74 6.53 -1.04 -14.42
N ALA A 75 7.44 -0.20 -14.90
CA ALA A 75 7.25 1.25 -14.93
C ALA A 75 6.02 1.65 -15.77
N ARG A 76 5.78 0.96 -16.88
CA ARG A 76 4.60 1.18 -17.72
C ARG A 76 3.31 0.70 -17.04
N GLU A 77 3.33 -0.46 -16.39
CA GLU A 77 2.18 -0.98 -15.64
C GLU A 77 1.80 -0.08 -14.44
N LEU A 78 2.78 0.60 -13.83
CA LEU A 78 2.53 1.59 -12.76
C LEU A 78 1.71 2.80 -13.22
N GLU A 79 1.53 3.00 -14.53
CA GLU A 79 0.58 3.98 -15.06
C GLU A 79 -0.88 3.59 -14.78
N HIS A 80 -1.13 2.32 -14.49
CA HIS A 80 -2.44 1.75 -14.17
C HIS A 80 -2.41 1.07 -12.79
N PRO A 81 -2.33 1.85 -11.69
CA PRO A 81 -2.22 1.29 -10.35
C PRO A 81 -3.48 0.52 -9.96
N ALA A 82 -3.30 -0.65 -9.32
CA ALA A 82 -4.38 -1.48 -8.82
C ALA A 82 -4.49 -1.37 -7.29
N LEU A 83 -5.71 -1.21 -6.77
CA LEU A 83 -6.02 -1.30 -5.35
C LEU A 83 -6.37 -2.74 -4.97
N PHE A 84 -6.15 -3.10 -3.71
CA PHE A 84 -6.75 -4.32 -3.19
C PHE A 84 -8.27 -4.24 -3.24
N ASP A 85 -8.92 -5.38 -3.53
CA ASP A 85 -10.36 -5.48 -3.57
C ASP A 85 -10.99 -5.04 -2.23
N GLY A 86 -12.02 -4.20 -2.32
CA GLY A 86 -12.74 -3.67 -1.16
C GLY A 86 -12.14 -2.42 -0.52
N VAL A 87 -10.96 -1.94 -0.95
CA VAL A 87 -10.36 -0.71 -0.43
C VAL A 87 -11.25 0.51 -0.65
N PRO A 88 -11.77 0.80 -1.85
CA PRO A 88 -12.62 1.96 -2.05
C PRO A 88 -13.86 1.94 -1.14
N ALA A 89 -14.55 0.81 -1.07
CA ALA A 89 -15.73 0.65 -0.23
C ALA A 89 -15.44 0.84 1.27
N LEU A 90 -14.28 0.38 1.73
CA LEU A 90 -13.86 0.56 3.12
C LEU A 90 -13.59 2.03 3.45
N LEU A 91 -12.87 2.75 2.57
CA LEU A 91 -12.58 4.17 2.78
C LEU A 91 -13.86 5.04 2.73
N GLU A 92 -14.77 4.72 1.82
CA GLU A 92 -16.08 5.35 1.73
C GLU A 92 -16.88 5.14 3.02
N GLU A 93 -17.00 3.90 3.48
CA GLU A 93 -17.73 3.57 4.71
C GLU A 93 -17.17 4.29 5.95
N ILE A 94 -15.84 4.37 6.09
CA ILE A 94 -15.19 5.14 7.16
C ILE A 94 -15.59 6.61 7.08
N SER A 95 -15.54 7.20 5.90
CA SER A 95 -15.88 8.61 5.67
C SER A 95 -17.35 8.89 5.95
N ASP A 96 -18.25 8.02 5.49
CA ASP A 96 -19.70 8.13 5.69
C ASP A 96 -20.11 8.04 7.17
N GLN A 97 -19.36 7.29 7.96
CA GLN A 97 -19.52 7.21 9.40
C GLN A 97 -18.86 8.37 10.18
N GLY A 98 -18.27 9.34 9.47
CA GLY A 98 -17.63 10.52 10.05
C GLY A 98 -16.18 10.29 10.50
N GLY A 99 -15.56 9.15 10.12
CA GLY A 99 -14.14 8.90 10.32
C GLY A 99 -13.25 9.70 9.36
N ARG A 100 -11.98 9.82 9.69
CA ARG A 100 -11.00 10.51 8.84
C ARG A 100 -9.89 9.56 8.42
N ASN A 101 -9.53 9.63 7.13
CA ASN A 101 -8.42 8.87 6.58
C ASN A 101 -7.21 9.78 6.32
N PHE A 102 -6.04 9.30 6.65
CA PHE A 102 -4.74 9.92 6.41
C PHE A 102 -3.83 8.91 5.72
N LEU A 103 -2.93 9.40 4.88
CA LEU A 103 -1.93 8.54 4.23
C LEU A 103 -0.52 8.97 4.64
N VAL A 104 0.35 8.00 4.94
CA VAL A 104 1.78 8.21 5.12
C VAL A 104 2.54 7.25 4.20
N SER A 105 3.14 7.80 3.15
CA SER A 105 3.91 7.05 2.16
C SER A 105 5.34 7.59 2.06
N HIS A 106 6.31 6.69 1.80
CA HIS A 106 7.69 7.08 1.50
C HIS A 106 7.96 7.35 0.02
N ARG A 107 6.93 7.23 -0.82
CA ARG A 107 7.00 7.62 -2.22
C ARG A 107 6.96 9.14 -2.34
N ASN A 108 7.42 9.66 -3.48
CA ASN A 108 7.32 11.08 -3.84
C ASN A 108 5.86 11.48 -4.16
N ASP A 109 5.68 12.66 -4.73
CA ASP A 109 4.35 13.22 -5.04
C ASP A 109 3.56 12.46 -6.12
N GLN A 110 4.15 11.45 -6.77
CA GLN A 110 3.40 10.49 -7.61
C GLN A 110 2.28 9.78 -6.83
N VAL A 111 2.37 9.76 -5.51
CA VAL A 111 1.29 9.27 -4.63
C VAL A 111 -0.02 9.99 -4.93
N LEU A 112 -0.01 11.30 -5.10
CA LEU A 112 -1.21 12.09 -5.38
C LEU A 112 -1.87 11.66 -6.70
N GLU A 113 -1.06 11.46 -7.74
CA GLU A 113 -1.54 10.95 -9.04
C GLU A 113 -2.11 9.53 -8.92
N ILE A 114 -1.50 8.66 -8.14
CA ILE A 114 -2.00 7.30 -7.88
C ILE A 114 -3.38 7.35 -7.20
N LEU A 115 -3.55 8.20 -6.18
CA LEU A 115 -4.82 8.35 -5.48
C LEU A 115 -5.93 8.88 -6.40
N GLU A 116 -5.61 9.83 -7.29
CA GLU A 116 -6.55 10.34 -8.28
C GLU A 116 -6.93 9.27 -9.31
N LYS A 117 -5.95 8.58 -9.91
CA LYS A 117 -6.18 7.53 -10.89
C LYS A 117 -7.00 6.36 -10.34
N THR A 118 -6.86 6.06 -9.07
CA THR A 118 -7.62 5.00 -8.39
C THR A 118 -8.95 5.46 -7.82
N GLY A 119 -9.25 6.76 -7.89
CA GLY A 119 -10.53 7.34 -7.45
C GLY A 119 -10.71 7.42 -5.94
N ILE A 120 -9.62 7.34 -5.16
CA ILE A 120 -9.70 7.37 -3.69
C ILE A 120 -9.15 8.66 -3.06
N ALA A 121 -8.68 9.62 -3.86
CA ALA A 121 -8.05 10.84 -3.37
C ALA A 121 -8.93 11.61 -2.38
N ASP A 122 -10.23 11.74 -2.67
CA ASP A 122 -11.18 12.53 -1.88
C ASP A 122 -11.47 11.96 -0.48
N TYR A 123 -11.10 10.70 -0.24
CA TYR A 123 -11.28 10.09 1.09
C TYR A 123 -10.21 10.50 2.11
N PHE A 124 -9.12 11.13 1.67
CA PHE A 124 -8.00 11.47 2.55
C PHE A 124 -8.05 12.93 3.01
N THR A 125 -8.01 13.11 4.33
CA THR A 125 -7.92 14.44 4.96
C THR A 125 -6.54 15.07 4.75
N GLU A 126 -5.47 14.28 4.83
CA GLU A 126 -4.11 14.69 4.51
C GLU A 126 -3.29 13.50 4.00
N VAL A 127 -2.40 13.79 3.06
CA VAL A 127 -1.45 12.83 2.48
C VAL A 127 -0.03 13.32 2.77
N VAL A 128 0.74 12.50 3.48
CA VAL A 128 2.16 12.73 3.75
C VAL A 128 2.99 11.90 2.78
N THR A 129 3.87 12.55 2.03
CA THR A 129 4.78 11.93 1.06
C THR A 129 6.24 12.14 1.46
N ALA A 130 7.17 11.57 0.68
CA ALA A 130 8.59 11.83 0.85
C ALA A 130 8.93 13.33 0.74
N SER A 131 8.16 14.09 -0.05
CA SER A 131 8.35 15.54 -0.24
C SER A 131 7.89 16.37 0.97
N SER A 132 7.16 15.78 1.91
CA SER A 132 6.72 16.46 3.14
C SER A 132 7.86 16.74 4.13
N GLY A 133 9.02 16.13 3.94
CA GLY A 133 10.25 16.43 4.70
C GLY A 133 10.39 15.70 6.04
N PHE A 134 9.50 14.77 6.36
CA PHE A 134 9.61 13.96 7.57
C PHE A 134 10.59 12.80 7.41
N LYS A 135 11.15 12.36 8.52
CA LYS A 135 11.96 11.14 8.56
C LYS A 135 11.11 9.93 8.19
N ARG A 136 11.76 8.97 7.53
CA ARG A 136 11.08 7.73 7.08
C ARG A 136 10.72 6.83 8.26
N LYS A 137 9.59 6.10 8.13
CA LYS A 137 9.25 4.99 9.04
C LYS A 137 10.44 4.01 9.16
N PRO A 138 10.80 3.51 10.34
CA PRO A 138 10.00 3.47 11.55
C PRO A 138 10.04 4.74 12.43
N ASN A 139 10.67 5.83 11.98
CA ASN A 139 10.62 7.09 12.72
C ASN A 139 9.17 7.58 12.80
N PRO A 140 8.66 7.95 13.99
CA PRO A 140 7.25 8.30 14.18
C PRO A 140 6.91 9.74 13.81
N GLU A 141 7.85 10.54 13.32
CA GLU A 141 7.71 11.99 13.14
C GLU A 141 6.48 12.39 12.32
N SER A 142 6.23 11.72 11.19
CA SER A 142 5.06 11.98 10.35
C SER A 142 3.74 11.66 11.03
N MET A 143 3.70 10.58 11.82
CA MET A 143 2.51 10.14 12.54
C MET A 143 2.24 11.03 13.76
N ILE A 144 3.28 11.47 14.47
CA ILE A 144 3.19 12.46 15.54
C ILE A 144 2.66 13.79 15.00
N TYR A 145 3.17 14.23 13.84
CA TYR A 145 2.67 15.42 13.16
C TYR A 145 1.15 15.35 12.89
N LEU A 146 0.68 14.26 12.29
CA LEU A 146 -0.75 14.08 12.02
C LEU A 146 -1.56 14.02 13.32
N ARG A 147 -1.09 13.25 14.30
CA ARG A 147 -1.74 13.13 15.61
C ARG A 147 -1.93 14.48 16.26
N ASP A 148 -0.89 15.30 16.30
CA ASP A 148 -0.90 16.58 17.00
C ASP A 148 -1.67 17.65 16.23
N LYS A 149 -1.52 17.71 14.90
CA LYS A 149 -2.25 18.65 14.03
C LYS A 149 -3.76 18.44 14.06
N TYR A 150 -4.19 17.19 13.97
CA TYR A 150 -5.60 16.83 13.88
C TYR A 150 -6.23 16.41 15.22
N LYS A 151 -5.47 16.51 16.31
CA LYS A 151 -5.93 16.15 17.67
C LYS A 151 -6.46 14.72 17.73
N ILE A 152 -5.74 13.77 17.11
CA ILE A 152 -6.13 12.37 17.05
C ILE A 152 -6.08 11.76 18.44
N SER A 153 -7.23 11.38 18.98
CA SER A 153 -7.37 10.73 20.29
C SER A 153 -7.75 9.24 20.17
N SER A 154 -8.36 8.85 19.06
CA SER A 154 -8.76 7.47 18.76
C SER A 154 -8.32 7.12 17.35
N GLY A 155 -7.03 6.85 17.18
CA GLY A 155 -6.42 6.58 15.88
C GLY A 155 -5.79 5.20 15.79
N ILE A 156 -5.77 4.66 14.57
CA ILE A 156 -5.09 3.41 14.25
C ILE A 156 -4.21 3.59 13.01
N VAL A 157 -3.00 3.03 13.06
CA VAL A 157 -2.08 2.93 11.92
C VAL A 157 -2.21 1.56 11.29
N ILE A 158 -2.37 1.51 9.98
CA ILE A 158 -2.54 0.29 9.20
C ILE A 158 -1.46 0.25 8.12
N GLY A 159 -0.64 -0.77 8.16
CA GLY A 159 0.43 -1.01 7.19
C GLY A 159 0.80 -2.48 7.13
N ASP A 160 1.48 -2.89 6.06
CA ASP A 160 1.86 -4.28 5.80
C ASP A 160 3.26 -4.64 6.26
N ARG A 161 4.02 -3.67 6.78
CA ARG A 161 5.41 -3.84 7.18
C ARG A 161 5.62 -3.52 8.66
N PRO A 162 6.60 -4.19 9.32
CA PRO A 162 6.94 -3.89 10.72
C PRO A 162 7.24 -2.42 10.99
N ILE A 163 7.85 -1.71 10.04
CA ILE A 163 8.18 -0.28 10.17
C ILE A 163 6.94 0.63 10.34
N ASP A 164 5.80 0.24 9.78
CA ASP A 164 4.54 0.96 9.96
C ASP A 164 4.03 0.82 11.39
N ILE A 165 4.11 -0.40 11.91
CA ILE A 165 3.69 -0.74 13.27
C ILE A 165 4.58 -0.06 14.30
N GLU A 166 5.90 -0.13 14.12
CA GLU A 166 6.86 0.53 15.01
C GLU A 166 6.65 2.04 15.07
N ALA A 167 6.47 2.68 13.92
CA ALA A 167 6.19 4.12 13.84
C ALA A 167 4.88 4.50 14.53
N GLY A 168 3.81 3.72 14.33
CA GLY A 168 2.50 3.94 14.95
C GLY A 168 2.56 3.78 16.47
N GLN A 169 3.20 2.74 16.97
CA GLN A 169 3.40 2.49 18.40
C GLN A 169 4.23 3.61 19.05
N ALA A 170 5.32 4.02 18.40
CA ALA A 170 6.17 5.11 18.89
C ALA A 170 5.42 6.47 18.90
N ALA A 171 4.41 6.65 18.06
CA ALA A 171 3.51 7.80 18.07
C ALA A 171 2.38 7.69 19.11
N GLY A 172 2.28 6.59 19.85
CA GLY A 172 1.23 6.34 20.84
C GLY A 172 -0.14 6.01 20.22
N LEU A 173 -0.17 5.48 19.00
CA LEU A 173 -1.38 5.09 18.28
C LEU A 173 -1.57 3.57 18.31
N ALA A 174 -2.83 3.13 18.17
CA ALA A 174 -3.12 1.72 17.89
C ALA A 174 -2.52 1.34 16.52
N THR A 175 -2.25 0.07 16.32
CA THR A 175 -1.64 -0.43 15.08
C THR A 175 -2.25 -1.74 14.63
N HIS A 176 -2.29 -1.97 13.32
CA HIS A 176 -2.68 -3.24 12.72
C HIS A 176 -1.77 -3.59 11.55
N LEU A 177 -1.15 -4.78 11.62
CA LEU A 177 -0.39 -5.32 10.50
C LEU A 177 -1.36 -5.88 9.45
N PHE A 178 -1.44 -5.20 8.31
CA PHE A 178 -2.35 -5.54 7.23
C PHE A 178 -2.00 -6.89 6.60
N LYS A 179 -2.99 -7.71 6.41
CA LYS A 179 -2.90 -8.97 5.67
C LYS A 179 -3.89 -9.03 4.51
N ASN A 180 -5.13 -8.65 4.77
CA ASN A 180 -6.20 -8.56 3.78
C ASN A 180 -7.37 -7.72 4.35
N ILE A 181 -8.27 -7.30 3.47
CA ILE A 181 -9.42 -6.46 3.84
C ILE A 181 -10.41 -7.18 4.76
N VAL A 182 -10.61 -8.47 4.61
CA VAL A 182 -11.57 -9.24 5.43
C VAL A 182 -11.16 -9.23 6.89
N THR A 183 -9.90 -9.58 7.18
CA THR A 183 -9.35 -9.54 8.54
C THR A 183 -9.30 -8.12 9.10
N LEU A 184 -8.98 -7.14 8.26
CA LEU A 184 -8.95 -5.74 8.67
C LEU A 184 -10.34 -5.27 9.12
N ARG A 185 -11.40 -5.52 8.32
CA ARG A 185 -12.79 -5.16 8.69
C ARG A 185 -13.21 -5.76 10.05
N GLN A 186 -12.82 -7.01 10.31
CA GLN A 186 -13.09 -7.67 11.59
C GLN A 186 -12.41 -6.92 12.77
N VAL A 187 -11.17 -6.48 12.59
CA VAL A 187 -10.42 -5.73 13.62
C VAL A 187 -11.00 -4.33 13.84
N LEU A 188 -11.42 -3.67 12.77
CA LEU A 188 -12.03 -2.35 12.81
C LEU A 188 -13.50 -2.38 13.30
N GLU A 189 -14.14 -3.54 13.28
CA GLU A 189 -15.55 -3.74 13.62
C GLU A 189 -16.53 -2.97 12.69
N ILE A 190 -16.15 -2.92 11.39
CA ILE A 190 -16.94 -2.28 10.30
C ILE A 190 -17.07 -3.22 9.09
#